data_d5d7f6bc8402fd87b7a96dd84a7e54be
#
_entry.id   d5d7f6bc8402fd87b7a96dd84a7e54be
#
_cell.length_a   1.000
_cell.length_b   1.000
_cell.length_c   1.000
_cell.angle_alpha   90.00
_cell.angle_beta   90.00
_cell.angle_gamma   90.00
#
_symmetry.space_group_name_H-M   'P 1'
#
loop_
_entity.id
_entity.type
_entity.pdbx_description
1 polymer ?
#
loop_
_entity_poly.entity_id
_entity_poly.type
_entity_poly.pdbx_seq_one_letter_code
_entity_poly.pdbx_strand_id
1 'polypeptide(L)'
;MSDLQPRERLFYRDRLRAARYAALADAEGFESICFALEALGLRLRGRQEALGLYRENIAPQAIRALVFEELSGAFPLRFKTFEALFSIVLAARNDAMHTGSYARHATQAAIELCIGLEEVLMAGVERTVENLMVSSPVTVESWQPVAHARQLMLMHSFSFLPVRLDGAWCLVSELGLAKYLSEGSRKTRMCESIAEARSSGMQVRAIRDAELLRAGMPVSGVLAGAQVQDGPMLWLVVDERQPDQLAGVLSPFELM
;
A
#
# COMPACT_ATOMS: atom_id res chain seq x y z
N MET A 1 0.81 24.57 18.57
CA MET A 1 1.00 23.50 17.56
C MET A 1 -0.34 23.28 16.89
N SER A 2 -0.46 23.43 15.57
CA SER A 2 -1.72 23.18 14.88
C SER A 2 -1.89 21.67 14.74
N ASP A 3 -2.91 21.13 15.41
CA ASP A 3 -3.31 19.73 15.22
C ASP A 3 -3.69 19.48 13.76
N LEU A 4 -3.28 18.32 13.22
CA LEU A 4 -3.68 17.91 11.89
C LEU A 4 -5.18 17.60 11.87
N GLN A 5 -5.89 18.19 10.93
CA GLN A 5 -7.29 17.84 10.67
C GLN A 5 -7.41 16.40 10.13
N PRO A 6 -8.54 15.70 10.29
CA PRO A 6 -8.70 14.32 9.82
C PRO A 6 -8.30 14.09 8.35
N ARG A 7 -8.66 15.02 7.46
CA ARG A 7 -8.26 14.95 6.03
C ARG A 7 -6.75 15.11 5.83
N GLU A 8 -6.09 15.94 6.63
CA GLU A 8 -4.64 16.11 6.57
C GLU A 8 -3.93 14.87 7.09
N ARG A 9 -4.46 14.22 8.14
CA ARG A 9 -3.94 12.95 8.67
C ARG A 9 -3.95 11.88 7.59
N LEU A 10 -5.08 11.72 6.89
CA LEU A 10 -5.20 10.79 5.75
C LEU A 10 -4.22 11.12 4.63
N PHE A 11 -4.10 12.39 4.25
CA PHE A 11 -3.19 12.83 3.21
C PHE A 11 -1.72 12.48 3.52
N TYR A 12 -1.25 12.78 4.74
CA TYR A 12 0.14 12.49 5.13
C TYR A 12 0.36 10.99 5.36
N ARG A 13 -0.63 10.26 5.87
CA ARG A 13 -0.58 8.82 5.95
C ARG A 13 -0.42 8.18 4.58
N ASP A 14 -1.24 8.59 3.60
CA ASP A 14 -1.16 8.04 2.24
C ASP A 14 0.18 8.37 1.57
N ARG A 15 0.71 9.55 1.83
CA ARG A 15 2.03 9.95 1.34
C ARG A 15 3.15 9.10 1.93
N LEU A 16 3.12 8.82 3.23
CA LEU A 16 4.07 7.93 3.89
C LEU A 16 3.93 6.50 3.37
N ARG A 17 2.70 6.01 3.24
CA ARG A 17 2.41 4.67 2.70
C ARG A 17 2.92 4.49 1.28
N ALA A 18 2.68 5.46 0.40
CA ALA A 18 3.18 5.42 -0.98
C ALA A 18 4.72 5.42 -1.03
N ALA A 19 5.37 6.26 -0.20
CA ALA A 19 6.82 6.30 -0.08
C ALA A 19 7.39 4.98 0.47
N ARG A 20 6.73 4.36 1.45
CA ARG A 20 7.10 3.05 1.98
C ARG A 20 6.99 1.95 0.92
N TYR A 21 5.94 1.92 0.12
CA TYR A 21 5.82 0.96 -0.98
C TYR A 21 6.91 1.17 -2.05
N ALA A 22 7.24 2.41 -2.38
CA ALA A 22 8.35 2.70 -3.29
C ALA A 22 9.69 2.16 -2.73
N ALA A 23 9.95 2.36 -1.43
CA ALA A 23 11.16 1.87 -0.77
C ALA A 23 11.21 0.34 -0.61
N LEU A 24 10.06 -0.34 -0.55
CA LEU A 24 9.99 -1.81 -0.58
C LEU A 24 10.29 -2.36 -1.98
N ALA A 25 9.92 -1.63 -3.03
CA ALA A 25 10.18 -2.03 -4.41
C ALA A 25 11.64 -1.77 -4.82
N ASP A 26 12.22 -0.65 -4.36
CA ASP A 26 13.58 -0.25 -4.69
C ASP A 26 14.22 0.55 -3.53
N ALA A 27 15.50 0.29 -3.27
CA ALA A 27 16.27 1.02 -2.25
C ALA A 27 16.36 2.53 -2.52
N GLU A 28 16.30 2.97 -3.78
CA GLU A 28 16.21 4.38 -4.18
C GLU A 28 14.92 5.06 -3.67
N GLY A 29 13.88 4.29 -3.38
CA GLY A 29 12.65 4.76 -2.72
C GLY A 29 12.86 5.33 -1.32
N PHE A 30 14.05 5.17 -0.71
CA PHE A 30 14.41 5.82 0.55
C PHE A 30 14.24 7.35 0.51
N GLU A 31 14.59 8.00 -0.61
CA GLU A 31 14.40 9.44 -0.79
C GLU A 31 12.93 9.84 -0.70
N SER A 32 12.04 9.03 -1.25
CA SER A 32 10.59 9.26 -1.18
C SER A 32 10.10 9.32 0.26
N ILE A 33 10.66 8.47 1.15
CA ILE A 33 10.36 8.51 2.58
C ILE A 33 10.87 9.82 3.20
N CYS A 34 12.11 10.24 2.88
CA CYS A 34 12.64 11.52 3.37
C CYS A 34 11.75 12.70 2.95
N PHE A 35 11.31 12.75 1.70
CA PHE A 35 10.39 13.79 1.21
C PHE A 35 9.01 13.74 1.88
N ALA A 36 8.51 12.55 2.20
CA ALA A 36 7.24 12.42 2.92
C ALA A 36 7.36 12.94 4.37
N LEU A 37 8.47 12.63 5.06
CA LEU A 37 8.78 13.14 6.38
C LEU A 37 8.98 14.66 6.38
N GLU A 38 9.70 15.21 5.39
CA GLU A 38 9.89 16.65 5.24
C GLU A 38 8.55 17.36 5.01
N ALA A 39 7.67 16.80 4.19
CA ALA A 39 6.35 17.39 3.97
C ALA A 39 5.48 17.39 5.23
N LEU A 40 5.49 16.32 6.01
CA LEU A 40 4.80 16.25 7.30
C LEU A 40 5.41 17.27 8.28
N GLY A 41 6.73 17.30 8.36
CA GLY A 41 7.47 18.24 9.23
C GLY A 41 7.20 19.69 8.88
N LEU A 42 7.22 20.03 7.59
CA LEU A 42 6.89 21.38 7.09
C LEU A 42 5.47 21.79 7.53
N ARG A 43 4.49 20.89 7.39
CA ARG A 43 3.10 21.18 7.80
C ARG A 43 2.99 21.41 9.31
N LEU A 44 3.67 20.59 10.11
CA LEU A 44 3.63 20.70 11.58
C LEU A 44 4.38 21.93 12.10
N ARG A 45 5.49 22.28 11.46
CA ARG A 45 6.33 23.44 11.86
C ARG A 45 5.86 24.76 11.24
N GLY A 46 5.23 24.72 10.07
CA GLY A 46 4.73 25.90 9.36
C GLY A 46 5.77 26.67 8.56
N ARG A 47 7.03 26.19 8.48
CA ARG A 47 8.11 26.79 7.68
C ARG A 47 9.08 25.73 7.17
N GLN A 48 9.73 26.02 6.05
CA GLN A 48 10.72 25.13 5.44
C GLN A 48 12.01 25.11 6.23
N GLU A 49 12.48 23.91 6.57
CA GLU A 49 13.69 23.66 7.34
C GLU A 49 14.35 22.35 6.87
N ALA A 50 15.55 22.05 7.38
CA ALA A 50 16.18 20.75 7.18
C ALA A 50 15.44 19.64 7.96
N LEU A 51 15.47 18.40 7.45
CA LEU A 51 14.77 17.24 8.03
C LEU A 51 15.02 17.09 9.54
N GLY A 52 16.25 17.27 9.99
CA GLY A 52 16.61 17.16 11.41
C GLY A 52 15.86 18.12 12.34
N LEU A 53 15.48 19.30 11.83
CA LEU A 53 14.74 20.31 12.61
C LEU A 53 13.24 20.00 12.72
N TYR A 54 12.73 19.07 11.89
CA TYR A 54 11.34 18.62 11.99
C TYR A 54 11.13 17.55 13.05
N ARG A 55 12.21 16.92 13.55
CA ARG A 55 12.12 15.88 14.58
C ARG A 55 11.29 16.31 15.78
N GLU A 56 11.56 17.50 16.33
CA GLU A 56 10.85 18.05 17.50
C GLU A 56 9.35 18.28 17.24
N ASN A 57 8.95 18.44 15.98
CA ASN A 57 7.55 18.63 15.61
C ASN A 57 6.84 17.31 15.34
N ILE A 58 7.57 16.29 14.83
CA ILE A 58 7.01 14.96 14.53
C ILE A 58 6.98 14.08 15.79
N ALA A 59 8.00 14.14 16.65
CA ALA A 59 8.10 13.34 17.86
C ALA A 59 6.85 13.35 18.75
N PRO A 60 6.19 14.50 19.04
CA PRO A 60 4.97 14.53 19.85
C PRO A 60 3.78 13.77 19.23
N GLN A 61 3.78 13.57 17.91
CA GLN A 61 2.81 12.72 17.26
C GLN A 61 3.20 11.24 17.43
N ALA A 62 4.48 10.93 17.25
CA ALA A 62 5.03 9.56 17.29
C ALA A 62 4.84 8.86 18.64
N ILE A 63 4.87 9.59 19.77
CA ILE A 63 4.62 9.05 21.13
C ILE A 63 3.28 8.30 21.26
N ARG A 64 2.35 8.49 20.34
CA ARG A 64 1.04 7.82 20.35
C ARG A 64 1.05 6.46 19.65
N ALA A 65 2.14 6.10 18.97
CA ALA A 65 2.25 4.82 18.29
C ALA A 65 2.66 3.73 19.27
N LEU A 66 1.88 2.66 19.31
CA LEU A 66 2.15 1.47 20.12
C LEU A 66 3.55 0.91 19.85
N VAL A 67 3.98 0.91 18.56
CA VAL A 67 5.27 0.37 18.15
C VAL A 67 6.45 1.17 18.69
N PHE A 68 6.34 2.50 18.84
CA PHE A 68 7.43 3.34 19.32
C PHE A 68 7.55 3.43 20.85
N GLU A 69 6.47 3.20 21.57
CA GLU A 69 6.41 3.29 23.02
C GLU A 69 6.38 1.91 23.69
N GLU A 70 5.24 1.23 23.60
CA GLU A 70 5.03 0.00 24.35
C GLU A 70 5.86 -1.17 23.79
N LEU A 71 5.85 -1.38 22.46
CA LEU A 71 6.58 -2.49 21.86
C LEU A 71 8.09 -2.27 21.89
N SER A 72 8.58 -1.03 21.70
CA SER A 72 10.01 -0.75 21.80
C SER A 72 10.53 -0.92 23.24
N GLY A 73 9.70 -0.62 24.25
CA GLY A 73 10.02 -0.87 25.65
C GLY A 73 9.99 -2.34 26.02
N ALA A 74 8.97 -3.09 25.57
CA ALA A 74 8.81 -4.51 25.88
C ALA A 74 9.79 -5.42 25.08
N PHE A 75 10.13 -5.05 23.84
CA PHE A 75 10.94 -5.84 22.94
C PHE A 75 12.04 -5.00 22.24
N PRO A 76 13.00 -4.42 22.98
CA PRO A 76 13.98 -3.46 22.45
C PRO A 76 14.94 -4.05 21.40
N LEU A 77 15.09 -5.38 21.34
CA LEU A 77 15.88 -6.05 20.31
C LEU A 77 15.14 -6.15 18.96
N ARG A 78 13.82 -5.99 18.97
CA ARG A 78 12.96 -6.13 17.77
C ARG A 78 12.42 -4.80 17.28
N PHE A 79 12.01 -3.94 18.21
CA PHE A 79 11.39 -2.65 17.92
C PHE A 79 12.29 -1.52 18.41
N LYS A 80 12.41 -0.48 17.61
CA LYS A 80 13.18 0.71 17.96
C LYS A 80 12.24 1.87 18.29
N THR A 81 12.69 2.75 19.15
CA THR A 81 11.98 3.99 19.43
C THR A 81 11.97 4.91 18.21
N PHE A 82 11.03 5.85 18.17
CA PHE A 82 10.98 6.90 17.14
C PHE A 82 12.34 7.61 16.99
N GLU A 83 12.96 8.00 18.11
CA GLU A 83 14.22 8.73 18.13
C GLU A 83 15.37 7.93 17.48
N ALA A 84 15.45 6.64 17.77
CA ALA A 84 16.47 5.78 17.19
C ALA A 84 16.28 5.64 15.67
N LEU A 85 15.05 5.38 15.21
CA LEU A 85 14.73 5.25 13.78
C LEU A 85 14.96 6.57 13.05
N PHE A 86 14.47 7.68 13.59
CA PHE A 86 14.64 8.99 12.97
C PHE A 86 16.12 9.39 12.84
N SER A 87 16.93 9.08 13.86
CA SER A 87 18.37 9.33 13.83
C SER A 87 19.09 8.52 12.74
N ILE A 88 18.72 7.25 12.55
CA ILE A 88 19.25 6.41 11.46
C ILE A 88 18.89 6.99 10.09
N VAL A 89 17.62 7.38 9.91
CA VAL A 89 17.13 7.97 8.66
C VAL A 89 17.85 9.30 8.36
N LEU A 90 18.01 10.15 9.37
CA LEU A 90 18.68 11.44 9.23
C LEU A 90 20.16 11.28 8.85
N ALA A 91 20.87 10.35 9.51
CA ALA A 91 22.27 10.05 9.20
C ALA A 91 22.40 9.54 7.76
N ALA A 92 21.59 8.56 7.37
CA ALA A 92 21.63 8.00 6.02
C ALA A 92 21.30 9.04 4.94
N ARG A 93 20.31 9.92 5.18
CA ARG A 93 20.00 11.02 4.26
C ARG A 93 21.19 11.95 4.07
N ASN A 94 21.86 12.31 5.15
CA ASN A 94 23.03 13.19 5.08
C ASN A 94 24.20 12.50 4.37
N ASP A 95 24.46 11.23 4.66
CA ASP A 95 25.52 10.44 3.98
C ASP A 95 25.22 10.28 2.49
N ALA A 96 23.98 10.02 2.11
CA ALA A 96 23.58 9.88 0.72
C ALA A 96 23.76 11.16 -0.09
N MET A 97 23.56 12.33 0.51
CA MET A 97 23.86 13.63 -0.13
C MET A 97 25.33 13.76 -0.51
N HIS A 98 26.23 13.00 0.16
CA HIS A 98 27.67 13.03 -0.11
C HIS A 98 28.17 11.86 -0.94
N THR A 99 27.54 10.68 -0.82
CA THR A 99 28.04 9.42 -1.42
C THR A 99 27.12 8.81 -2.47
N GLY A 100 25.86 9.24 -2.55
CA GLY A 100 24.86 8.73 -3.50
C GLY A 100 24.44 7.27 -3.28
N SER A 101 24.74 6.69 -2.13
CA SER A 101 24.35 5.29 -1.81
C SER A 101 23.66 5.20 -0.46
N TYR A 102 22.68 4.31 -0.36
CA TYR A 102 21.94 4.02 0.86
C TYR A 102 22.26 2.61 1.36
N ALA A 103 22.52 2.48 2.65
CA ALA A 103 22.64 1.15 3.25
C ALA A 103 21.24 0.54 3.45
N ARG A 104 21.05 -0.75 3.15
CA ARG A 104 19.78 -1.46 3.29
C ARG A 104 19.14 -1.32 4.67
N HIS A 105 19.96 -1.28 5.74
CA HIS A 105 19.44 -1.09 7.09
C HIS A 105 18.81 0.27 7.32
N ALA A 106 19.23 1.30 6.59
CA ALA A 106 18.64 2.63 6.68
C ALA A 106 17.26 2.66 5.99
N THR A 107 17.13 2.00 4.84
CA THR A 107 15.83 1.84 4.15
C THR A 107 14.86 1.05 5.04
N GLN A 108 15.31 -0.03 5.69
CA GLN A 108 14.49 -0.76 6.63
C GLN A 108 14.05 0.13 7.82
N ALA A 109 14.96 0.87 8.42
CA ALA A 109 14.62 1.79 9.51
C ALA A 109 13.63 2.88 9.07
N ALA A 110 13.74 3.36 7.83
CA ALA A 110 12.81 4.33 7.27
C ALA A 110 11.41 3.73 7.06
N ILE A 111 11.33 2.47 6.61
CA ILE A 111 10.07 1.73 6.48
C ILE A 111 9.41 1.52 7.85
N GLU A 112 10.18 1.10 8.87
CA GLU A 112 9.70 0.93 10.24
C GLU A 112 9.16 2.27 10.81
N LEU A 113 9.87 3.37 10.53
CA LEU A 113 9.44 4.72 10.92
C LEU A 113 8.11 5.11 10.24
N CYS A 114 7.96 4.82 8.94
CA CYS A 114 6.69 5.06 8.23
C CYS A 114 5.53 4.28 8.85
N ILE A 115 5.71 2.99 9.14
CA ILE A 115 4.66 2.14 9.73
C ILE A 115 4.14 2.76 11.04
N GLY A 116 5.03 3.15 11.95
CA GLY A 116 4.59 3.74 13.21
C GLY A 116 3.94 5.12 13.04
N LEU A 117 4.39 5.94 12.10
CA LEU A 117 3.76 7.23 11.80
C LEU A 117 2.40 7.06 11.09
N GLU A 118 2.26 6.06 10.20
CA GLU A 118 0.98 5.70 9.58
C GLU A 118 -0.06 5.32 10.65
N GLU A 119 0.32 4.50 11.66
CA GLU A 119 -0.52 4.14 12.79
C GLU A 119 -1.04 5.39 13.54
N VAL A 120 -0.14 6.29 13.88
CA VAL A 120 -0.49 7.53 14.61
C VAL A 120 -1.41 8.43 13.81
N LEU A 121 -1.16 8.59 12.52
CA LEU A 121 -1.97 9.44 11.66
C LEU A 121 -3.40 8.89 11.49
N MET A 122 -3.58 7.58 11.68
CA MET A 122 -4.90 6.95 11.71
C MET A 122 -5.61 7.05 13.07
N ALA A 123 -4.91 7.44 14.13
CA ALA A 123 -5.53 7.59 15.45
C ALA A 123 -6.60 8.70 15.41
N GLY A 124 -7.84 8.32 15.76
CA GLY A 124 -9.00 9.23 15.73
C GLY A 124 -9.59 9.48 14.33
N VAL A 125 -9.13 8.79 13.30
CA VAL A 125 -9.78 8.73 11.99
C VAL A 125 -10.76 7.56 11.98
N GLU A 126 -11.94 7.77 11.41
CA GLU A 126 -12.94 6.70 11.29
C GLU A 126 -12.42 5.59 10.36
N ARG A 127 -12.50 4.34 10.79
CA ARG A 127 -12.02 3.18 10.03
C ARG A 127 -13.08 2.72 9.04
N THR A 128 -13.26 3.50 7.97
CA THR A 128 -14.08 3.14 6.81
C THR A 128 -13.22 2.55 5.70
N VAL A 129 -13.84 1.86 4.75
CA VAL A 129 -13.18 1.30 3.57
C VAL A 129 -12.47 2.40 2.78
N GLU A 130 -13.11 3.56 2.55
CA GLU A 130 -12.53 4.71 1.85
C GLU A 130 -11.23 5.21 2.52
N ASN A 131 -11.23 5.26 3.85
CA ASN A 131 -10.08 5.76 4.61
C ASN A 131 -8.90 4.79 4.63
N LEU A 132 -9.10 3.51 4.28
CA LEU A 132 -8.06 2.48 4.31
C LEU A 132 -7.68 1.94 2.94
N MET A 133 -8.58 1.95 1.96
CA MET A 133 -8.34 1.41 0.62
C MET A 133 -7.14 2.06 -0.09
N VAL A 134 -6.57 1.35 -1.04
CA VAL A 134 -5.65 1.91 -2.03
C VAL A 134 -6.48 2.46 -3.17
N SER A 135 -6.49 3.78 -3.33
CA SER A 135 -7.22 4.48 -4.39
C SER A 135 -6.57 4.28 -5.75
N SER A 136 -7.35 4.36 -6.83
CA SER A 136 -6.87 4.24 -8.21
C SER A 136 -6.07 2.94 -8.46
N PRO A 137 -6.68 1.78 -8.26
CA PRO A 137 -6.00 0.50 -8.40
C PRO A 137 -5.56 0.26 -9.84
N VAL A 138 -4.44 -0.44 -9.99
CA VAL A 138 -4.00 -0.94 -11.29
C VAL A 138 -4.95 -2.06 -11.73
N THR A 139 -5.52 -1.91 -12.91
CA THR A 139 -6.44 -2.88 -13.53
C THR A 139 -5.92 -3.34 -14.87
N VAL A 140 -6.46 -4.42 -15.39
CA VAL A 140 -6.27 -4.83 -16.79
C VAL A 140 -7.61 -4.82 -17.52
N GLU A 141 -7.55 -4.52 -18.81
CA GLU A 141 -8.72 -4.56 -19.67
C GLU A 141 -8.86 -5.92 -20.35
N SER A 142 -10.10 -6.32 -20.67
CA SER A 142 -10.41 -7.63 -21.25
C SER A 142 -9.68 -7.92 -22.58
N TRP A 143 -9.40 -6.89 -23.35
CA TRP A 143 -8.72 -6.96 -24.65
C TRP A 143 -7.19 -6.95 -24.54
N GLN A 144 -6.63 -6.60 -23.38
CA GLN A 144 -5.18 -6.56 -23.19
C GLN A 144 -4.60 -7.98 -23.16
N PRO A 145 -3.36 -8.16 -23.66
CA PRO A 145 -2.74 -9.47 -23.72
C PRO A 145 -2.35 -9.99 -22.32
N VAL A 146 -2.37 -11.30 -22.17
CA VAL A 146 -1.89 -12.02 -20.97
C VAL A 146 -0.46 -11.59 -20.62
N ALA A 147 0.38 -11.30 -21.60
CA ALA A 147 1.73 -10.76 -21.39
C ALA A 147 1.74 -9.47 -20.58
N HIS A 148 0.76 -8.58 -20.82
CA HIS A 148 0.65 -7.32 -20.10
C HIS A 148 0.26 -7.55 -18.63
N ALA A 149 -0.74 -8.39 -18.37
CA ALA A 149 -1.12 -8.76 -17.00
C ALA A 149 0.08 -9.35 -16.22
N ARG A 150 0.80 -10.29 -16.88
CA ARG A 150 2.03 -10.84 -16.30
C ARG A 150 3.07 -9.77 -15.99
N GLN A 151 3.28 -8.83 -16.91
CA GLN A 151 4.24 -7.74 -16.72
C GLN A 151 3.88 -6.89 -15.50
N LEU A 152 2.62 -6.47 -15.38
CA LEU A 152 2.15 -5.69 -14.23
C LEU A 152 2.34 -6.45 -12.90
N MET A 153 1.98 -7.74 -12.87
CA MET A 153 2.16 -8.56 -11.68
C MET A 153 3.62 -8.64 -11.25
N LEU A 154 4.54 -8.85 -12.21
CA LEU A 154 5.97 -8.95 -11.91
C LEU A 154 6.60 -7.61 -11.52
N MET A 155 6.21 -6.51 -12.17
CA MET A 155 6.74 -5.18 -11.87
C MET A 155 6.32 -4.66 -10.50
N HIS A 156 5.10 -5.00 -10.07
CA HIS A 156 4.51 -4.48 -8.83
C HIS A 156 4.37 -5.53 -7.73
N SER A 157 4.79 -6.77 -7.97
CA SER A 157 4.60 -7.90 -7.04
C SER A 157 3.14 -8.11 -6.66
N PHE A 158 2.22 -7.92 -7.61
CA PHE A 158 0.79 -8.10 -7.37
C PHE A 158 0.38 -9.56 -7.47
N SER A 159 -0.35 -10.06 -6.49
CA SER A 159 -0.97 -11.38 -6.52
C SER A 159 -2.29 -11.41 -7.29
N PHE A 160 -2.92 -10.25 -7.48
CA PHE A 160 -4.20 -10.10 -8.16
C PHE A 160 -4.22 -8.86 -9.05
N LEU A 161 -4.94 -8.96 -10.18
CA LEU A 161 -5.29 -7.81 -11.02
C LEU A 161 -6.80 -7.82 -11.27
N PRO A 162 -7.50 -6.74 -10.95
CA PRO A 162 -8.90 -6.58 -11.32
C PRO A 162 -9.04 -6.47 -12.84
N VAL A 163 -10.09 -7.09 -13.37
CA VAL A 163 -10.49 -7.02 -14.77
C VAL A 163 -12.02 -7.02 -14.86
N ARG A 164 -12.57 -6.33 -15.85
CA ARG A 164 -14.00 -6.40 -16.13
C ARG A 164 -14.23 -7.36 -17.31
N LEU A 165 -14.99 -8.44 -17.08
CA LEU A 165 -15.32 -9.45 -18.07
C LEU A 165 -16.85 -9.66 -18.08
N ASP A 166 -17.47 -9.61 -19.26
CA ASP A 166 -18.91 -9.81 -19.45
C ASP A 166 -19.79 -8.92 -18.54
N GLY A 167 -19.31 -7.68 -18.27
CA GLY A 167 -20.01 -6.73 -17.41
C GLY A 167 -19.80 -6.93 -15.91
N ALA A 168 -19.10 -7.99 -15.46
CA ALA A 168 -18.82 -8.29 -14.07
C ALA A 168 -17.35 -8.06 -13.70
N TRP A 169 -17.09 -7.68 -12.46
CA TRP A 169 -15.74 -7.62 -11.94
C TRP A 169 -15.18 -9.01 -11.66
N CYS A 170 -13.95 -9.22 -12.06
CA CYS A 170 -13.21 -10.46 -11.86
C CYS A 170 -11.81 -10.15 -11.35
N LEU A 171 -11.15 -11.17 -10.78
CA LEU A 171 -9.73 -11.12 -10.39
C LEU A 171 -8.94 -12.16 -11.19
N VAL A 172 -7.94 -11.69 -11.92
CA VAL A 172 -6.87 -12.54 -12.43
C VAL A 172 -5.88 -12.75 -11.30
N SER A 173 -5.61 -14.00 -10.91
CA SER A 173 -4.62 -14.31 -9.88
C SER A 173 -3.28 -14.72 -10.49
N GLU A 174 -2.18 -14.48 -9.77
CA GLU A 174 -0.85 -14.96 -10.17
C GLU A 174 -0.82 -16.49 -10.40
N LEU A 175 -1.50 -17.25 -9.52
CA LEU A 175 -1.59 -18.71 -9.65
C LEU A 175 -2.37 -19.12 -10.91
N GLY A 176 -3.53 -18.48 -11.16
CA GLY A 176 -4.33 -18.75 -12.36
C GLY A 176 -3.56 -18.45 -13.65
N LEU A 177 -2.84 -17.31 -13.64
CA LEU A 177 -1.96 -16.92 -14.74
C LEU A 177 -0.79 -17.90 -14.95
N ALA A 178 -0.11 -18.28 -13.86
CA ALA A 178 1.02 -19.19 -13.91
C ALA A 178 0.61 -20.59 -14.43
N LYS A 179 -0.51 -21.14 -13.93
CA LYS A 179 -1.07 -22.42 -14.42
C LYS A 179 -1.40 -22.31 -15.90
N TYR A 180 -2.11 -21.27 -16.32
CA TYR A 180 -2.43 -21.06 -17.72
C TYR A 180 -1.20 -21.03 -18.61
N LEU A 181 -0.14 -20.31 -18.22
CA LEU A 181 1.10 -20.22 -18.99
C LEU A 181 1.96 -21.49 -18.95
N SER A 182 1.74 -22.41 -18.01
CA SER A 182 2.46 -23.68 -17.92
C SER A 182 1.92 -24.75 -18.88
N GLU A 183 0.72 -24.58 -19.40
CA GLU A 183 0.06 -25.53 -20.29
C GLU A 183 0.17 -25.07 -21.75
N GLY A 184 0.48 -25.96 -22.68
CA GLY A 184 0.56 -25.68 -24.11
C GLY A 184 1.67 -24.70 -24.55
N SER A 185 1.44 -23.97 -25.66
CA SER A 185 2.41 -23.02 -26.19
C SER A 185 2.40 -21.69 -25.42
N ARG A 186 3.42 -21.48 -24.59
CA ARG A 186 3.58 -20.24 -23.83
C ARG A 186 3.57 -18.98 -24.72
N LYS A 187 4.20 -19.04 -25.91
CA LYS A 187 4.24 -17.91 -26.84
C LYS A 187 2.84 -17.53 -27.31
N THR A 188 2.03 -18.51 -27.69
CA THR A 188 0.66 -18.28 -28.12
C THR A 188 -0.17 -17.70 -26.98
N ARG A 189 -0.13 -18.32 -25.80
CA ARG A 189 -0.91 -17.90 -24.62
C ARG A 189 -0.56 -16.50 -24.12
N MET A 190 0.69 -16.10 -24.25
CA MET A 190 1.13 -14.73 -23.90
C MET A 190 0.51 -13.66 -24.81
N CYS A 191 0.21 -14.01 -26.06
CA CYS A 191 -0.37 -13.08 -27.04
C CYS A 191 -1.91 -13.03 -27.00
N GLU A 192 -2.57 -14.00 -26.38
CA GLU A 192 -4.03 -14.00 -26.22
C GLU A 192 -4.46 -12.85 -25.32
N SER A 193 -5.63 -12.25 -25.62
CA SER A 193 -6.27 -11.31 -24.72
C SER A 193 -6.74 -12.01 -23.45
N ILE A 194 -6.98 -11.26 -22.38
CA ILE A 194 -7.53 -11.80 -21.12
C ILE A 194 -8.87 -12.50 -21.36
N ALA A 195 -9.72 -11.95 -22.25
CA ALA A 195 -11.01 -12.56 -22.61
C ALA A 195 -10.86 -13.90 -23.36
N GLU A 196 -9.94 -13.96 -24.33
CA GLU A 196 -9.62 -15.20 -25.05
C GLU A 196 -9.00 -16.24 -24.12
N ALA A 197 -8.05 -15.83 -23.28
CA ALA A 197 -7.41 -16.70 -22.32
C ALA A 197 -8.41 -17.34 -21.34
N ARG A 198 -9.40 -16.54 -20.85
CA ARG A 198 -10.48 -17.06 -20.02
C ARG A 198 -11.29 -18.13 -20.77
N SER A 199 -11.63 -17.86 -22.02
CA SER A 199 -12.37 -18.81 -22.87
C SER A 199 -11.55 -20.07 -23.17
N SER A 200 -10.22 -19.95 -23.20
CA SER A 200 -9.25 -21.03 -23.41
C SER A 200 -8.84 -21.75 -22.12
N GLY A 201 -9.50 -21.46 -20.98
CA GLY A 201 -9.32 -22.19 -19.73
C GLY A 201 -8.49 -21.49 -18.64
N MET A 202 -8.08 -20.23 -18.84
CA MET A 202 -7.47 -19.45 -17.75
C MET A 202 -8.48 -19.24 -16.62
N GLN A 203 -8.13 -19.68 -15.42
CA GLN A 203 -8.98 -19.51 -14.24
C GLN A 203 -8.98 -18.05 -13.78
N VAL A 204 -10.17 -17.46 -13.70
CA VAL A 204 -10.41 -16.10 -13.22
C VAL A 204 -11.51 -16.18 -12.15
N ARG A 205 -11.31 -15.53 -11.03
CA ARG A 205 -12.30 -15.46 -9.95
C ARG A 205 -13.34 -14.39 -10.28
N ALA A 206 -14.58 -14.77 -10.54
CA ALA A 206 -15.69 -13.82 -10.62
C ALA A 206 -16.02 -13.28 -9.23
N ILE A 207 -16.23 -11.98 -9.11
CA ILE A 207 -16.64 -11.29 -7.89
C ILE A 207 -18.14 -11.05 -7.97
N ARG A 208 -18.87 -11.54 -7.00
CA ARG A 208 -20.31 -11.32 -6.92
C ARG A 208 -20.58 -9.90 -6.42
N ASP A 209 -21.67 -9.30 -6.82
CA ASP A 209 -22.06 -7.94 -6.39
C ASP A 209 -22.09 -7.79 -4.87
N ALA A 210 -22.49 -8.85 -4.14
CA ALA A 210 -22.48 -8.89 -2.69
C ALA A 210 -21.09 -8.90 -2.06
N GLU A 211 -20.02 -9.20 -2.81
CA GLU A 211 -18.62 -9.16 -2.38
C GLU A 211 -17.95 -7.81 -2.67
N LEU A 212 -18.60 -6.96 -3.46
CA LEU A 212 -18.10 -5.62 -3.75
C LEU A 212 -18.30 -4.70 -2.54
N LEU A 213 -17.23 -4.01 -2.16
CA LEU A 213 -17.27 -3.06 -1.06
C LEU A 213 -17.67 -1.67 -1.55
N ARG A 214 -18.22 -0.88 -0.64
CA ARG A 214 -18.52 0.55 -0.84
C ARG A 214 -17.67 1.40 0.10
N ALA A 215 -17.33 2.59 -0.35
CA ALA A 215 -16.42 3.51 0.34
C ALA A 215 -16.81 3.78 1.81
N GLY A 216 -18.08 4.06 2.09
CA GLY A 216 -18.57 4.37 3.42
C GLY A 216 -18.75 3.18 4.38
N MET A 217 -18.48 1.94 3.94
CA MET A 217 -18.64 0.76 4.81
C MET A 217 -17.62 0.76 5.95
N PRO A 218 -18.03 0.42 7.20
CA PRO A 218 -17.09 0.23 8.30
C PRO A 218 -16.26 -1.04 8.07
N VAL A 219 -14.96 -0.95 8.30
CA VAL A 219 -14.01 -2.07 8.10
C VAL A 219 -14.32 -3.28 8.99
N SER A 220 -14.88 -3.06 10.18
CA SER A 220 -15.31 -4.17 11.05
C SER A 220 -16.29 -5.12 10.37
N GLY A 221 -17.18 -4.62 9.50
CA GLY A 221 -18.09 -5.44 8.71
C GLY A 221 -17.37 -6.29 7.65
N VAL A 222 -16.31 -5.73 7.04
CA VAL A 222 -15.49 -6.46 6.06
C VAL A 222 -14.77 -7.63 6.73
N LEU A 223 -14.12 -7.37 7.87
CA LEU A 223 -13.40 -8.41 8.62
C LEU A 223 -14.34 -9.50 9.18
N ALA A 224 -15.54 -9.13 9.61
CA ALA A 224 -16.51 -10.11 10.10
C ALA A 224 -16.99 -11.09 9.02
N GLY A 225 -17.00 -10.66 7.76
CA GLY A 225 -17.35 -11.50 6.60
C GLY A 225 -16.18 -12.31 6.01
N ALA A 226 -14.94 -12.02 6.44
CA ALA A 226 -13.75 -12.67 5.89
C ALA A 226 -13.45 -13.99 6.60
N GLN A 227 -13.05 -15.02 5.83
CA GLN A 227 -12.62 -16.30 6.37
C GLN A 227 -11.14 -16.53 6.08
N VAL A 228 -10.35 -16.87 7.09
CA VAL A 228 -8.91 -17.12 6.97
C VAL A 228 -8.59 -18.25 5.96
N GLN A 229 -9.51 -19.19 5.81
CA GLN A 229 -9.36 -20.34 4.90
C GLN A 229 -9.49 -19.99 3.43
N ASP A 230 -9.99 -18.81 3.08
CA ASP A 230 -10.16 -18.37 1.68
C ASP A 230 -8.82 -18.05 0.99
N GLY A 231 -7.70 -18.07 1.72
CA GLY A 231 -6.37 -17.75 1.21
C GLY A 231 -6.15 -16.25 0.97
N PRO A 232 -5.22 -15.87 0.11
CA PRO A 232 -4.97 -14.46 -0.20
C PRO A 232 -6.23 -13.77 -0.73
N MET A 233 -6.52 -12.58 -0.19
CA MET A 233 -7.74 -11.83 -0.51
C MET A 233 -7.42 -10.45 -1.05
N LEU A 234 -8.23 -10.03 -2.01
CA LEU A 234 -8.33 -8.64 -2.47
C LEU A 234 -9.80 -8.31 -2.61
N TRP A 235 -10.26 -7.30 -1.88
CA TRP A 235 -11.62 -6.76 -2.02
C TRP A 235 -11.62 -5.60 -3.00
N LEU A 236 -12.60 -5.59 -3.88
CA LEU A 236 -12.82 -4.51 -4.84
C LEU A 236 -13.79 -3.49 -4.24
N VAL A 237 -13.42 -2.23 -4.31
CA VAL A 237 -14.25 -1.11 -3.85
C VAL A 237 -14.79 -0.38 -5.07
N VAL A 238 -16.11 -0.36 -5.22
CA VAL A 238 -16.78 0.32 -6.36
C VAL A 238 -17.18 1.75 -5.99
N ASP A 239 -17.19 2.62 -6.99
CA ASP A 239 -17.75 3.95 -6.86
C ASP A 239 -19.28 3.84 -6.80
N GLU A 240 -19.91 4.45 -5.80
CA GLU A 240 -21.39 4.44 -5.66
C GLU A 240 -22.10 5.15 -6.80
N ARG A 241 -21.45 6.13 -7.42
CA ARG A 241 -22.00 6.90 -8.55
C ARG A 241 -21.72 6.26 -9.89
N GLN A 242 -20.67 5.48 -9.98
CA GLN A 242 -20.22 4.79 -11.19
C GLN A 242 -19.81 3.34 -10.84
N PRO A 243 -20.78 2.43 -10.66
CA PRO A 243 -20.49 1.04 -10.26
C PRO A 243 -19.58 0.29 -11.23
N ASP A 244 -19.46 0.81 -12.45
CA ASP A 244 -18.57 0.30 -13.50
C ASP A 244 -17.09 0.68 -13.29
N GLN A 245 -16.80 1.55 -12.33
CA GLN A 245 -15.46 1.99 -11.98
C GLN A 245 -15.09 1.53 -10.57
N LEU A 246 -13.82 1.14 -10.41
CA LEU A 246 -13.27 0.87 -9.10
C LEU A 246 -12.82 2.19 -8.47
N ALA A 247 -13.35 2.49 -7.28
CA ALA A 247 -12.84 3.56 -6.43
C ALA A 247 -11.50 3.17 -5.80
N GLY A 248 -11.32 1.88 -5.50
CA GLY A 248 -10.10 1.36 -4.88
C GLY A 248 -10.08 -0.15 -4.74
N VAL A 249 -9.05 -0.61 -4.08
CA VAL A 249 -8.91 -2.00 -3.61
C VAL A 249 -8.50 -2.00 -2.14
N LEU A 250 -8.87 -3.05 -1.44
CA LEU A 250 -8.54 -3.25 -0.05
C LEU A 250 -7.97 -4.66 0.12
N SER A 251 -6.87 -4.81 0.82
CA SER A 251 -6.32 -6.09 1.20
C SER A 251 -6.18 -6.19 2.72
N PRO A 252 -5.93 -7.37 3.29
CA PRO A 252 -5.66 -7.49 4.72
C PRO A 252 -4.49 -6.62 5.22
N PHE A 253 -3.54 -6.24 4.35
CA PHE A 253 -2.42 -5.39 4.73
C PHE A 253 -2.85 -3.97 5.13
N GLU A 254 -3.86 -3.40 4.48
CA GLU A 254 -4.39 -2.08 4.82
C GLU A 254 -5.20 -2.11 6.13
N LEU A 255 -5.57 -3.30 6.59
CA LEU A 255 -6.40 -3.50 7.79
C LEU A 255 -5.57 -3.75 9.05
N MET A 256 -4.31 -4.12 8.91
CA MET A 256 -3.36 -4.32 10.00
C MET A 256 -2.81 -3.00 10.50
#